data_1c9474d526c1644d9187686317a44998
#
_entry.id   1c9474d526c1644d9187686317a44998
#
_cell.length_a   1.000
_cell.length_b   1.000
_cell.length_c   1.000
_cell.angle_alpha   90.00
_cell.angle_beta   90.00
_cell.angle_gamma   90.00
#
_symmetry.space_group_name_H-M   'P 1'
#
loop_
_entity.id
_entity.type
_entity.pdbx_description
1 polymer ?
#
loop_
_entity_poly.entity_id
_entity_poly.type
_entity_poly.pdbx_seq_one_letter_code
_entity_poly.pdbx_strand_id
1 'polypeptide(L)'
;MSYVSLYDRDHEMDHHDPDTFLTKYVWSQDHKVIAIQYGGIAILVGVVALVLSILMRLQLGFPNSLALINPESYYQFVTMHGMIMVVYLLTALFLGGFGNYLIPLMCGARDMVFPFLNMLSVWVYLLSVIILIASFFVPGGATGAGWTL
;
A
#
# COMPACT_ATOMS: atom_id res chain seq x y z
N MET A 1 16.06 48.91 -15.40
CA MET A 1 15.45 47.57 -15.42
C MET A 1 15.20 47.15 -13.98
N SER A 2 13.97 47.22 -13.53
CA SER A 2 13.63 47.10 -12.10
C SER A 2 13.55 45.59 -11.71
N TYR A 3 14.13 45.25 -10.57
CA TYR A 3 14.10 43.93 -9.95
C TYR A 3 12.66 43.38 -9.74
N VAL A 4 11.66 44.25 -9.76
CA VAL A 4 10.25 43.93 -9.65
C VAL A 4 9.75 43.04 -10.82
N SER A 5 10.32 43.18 -12.02
CA SER A 5 9.87 42.45 -13.20
C SER A 5 10.29 40.96 -13.26
N LEU A 6 11.29 40.58 -12.46
CA LEU A 6 11.72 39.16 -12.34
C LEU A 6 10.87 38.43 -11.29
N TYR A 7 10.55 39.12 -10.19
CA TYR A 7 9.67 38.57 -9.15
C TYR A 7 8.24 38.29 -9.63
N ASP A 8 7.67 39.21 -10.45
CA ASP A 8 6.35 39.03 -11.04
C ASP A 8 6.29 37.90 -12.07
N ARG A 9 7.41 37.62 -12.79
CA ARG A 9 7.43 36.50 -13.75
C ARG A 9 7.46 35.14 -13.09
N ASP A 10 8.04 35.03 -11.92
CA ASP A 10 8.08 33.76 -11.16
C ASP A 10 6.71 33.46 -10.53
N HIS A 11 5.89 34.47 -10.29
CA HIS A 11 4.51 34.32 -9.82
C HIS A 11 3.49 34.04 -10.94
N GLU A 12 3.76 34.49 -12.17
CA GLU A 12 2.89 34.20 -13.31
C GLU A 12 3.06 32.77 -13.90
N MET A 13 4.17 32.09 -13.56
CA MET A 13 4.41 30.72 -14.01
C MET A 13 3.82 29.66 -13.08
N ASP A 14 3.22 30.06 -11.96
CA ASP A 14 2.40 29.19 -11.12
C ASP A 14 0.97 29.15 -11.69
N HIS A 15 0.82 28.72 -12.95
CA HIS A 15 -0.44 28.26 -13.48
C HIS A 15 -0.85 27.03 -12.65
N HIS A 16 -1.51 27.26 -11.54
CA HIS A 16 -2.33 26.28 -10.88
C HIS A 16 -3.44 25.88 -11.87
N ASP A 17 -3.14 24.88 -12.68
CA ASP A 17 -4.20 24.08 -13.27
C ASP A 17 -5.13 23.68 -12.12
N PRO A 18 -6.46 23.82 -12.28
CA PRO A 18 -7.39 23.51 -11.21
C PRO A 18 -7.12 22.07 -10.76
N ASP A 19 -6.60 21.92 -9.55
CA ASP A 19 -6.24 20.64 -8.96
C ASP A 19 -7.48 19.75 -8.98
N THR A 20 -7.60 18.94 -10.00
CA THR A 20 -8.63 17.92 -10.05
C THR A 20 -8.34 16.94 -8.90
N PHE A 21 -9.39 16.49 -8.20
CA PHE A 21 -9.25 15.53 -7.10
C PHE A 21 -8.31 14.35 -7.45
N LEU A 22 -8.36 13.88 -8.70
CA LEU A 22 -7.50 12.80 -9.20
C LEU A 22 -6.02 13.19 -9.27
N THR A 23 -5.69 14.39 -9.75
CA THR A 23 -4.29 14.85 -9.82
C THR A 23 -3.71 15.09 -8.43
N LYS A 24 -4.53 15.62 -7.52
CA LYS A 24 -4.10 15.95 -6.16
C LYS A 24 -3.92 14.73 -5.24
N TYR A 25 -4.80 13.72 -5.35
CA TYR A 25 -4.81 12.60 -4.41
C TYR A 25 -4.44 11.25 -5.02
N VAL A 26 -4.57 11.05 -6.32
CA VAL A 26 -4.31 9.77 -6.99
C VAL A 26 -2.96 9.78 -7.69
N TRP A 27 -2.66 10.84 -8.45
CA TRP A 27 -1.39 11.02 -9.18
C TRP A 27 -0.46 12.03 -8.49
N SER A 28 -0.59 12.19 -7.19
CA SER A 28 0.22 13.13 -6.43
C SER A 28 1.68 12.69 -6.38
N GLN A 29 2.58 13.66 -6.50
CA GLN A 29 4.02 13.49 -6.28
C GLN A 29 4.43 13.95 -4.87
N ASP A 30 3.50 14.49 -4.08
CA ASP A 30 3.73 14.93 -2.71
C ASP A 30 3.95 13.70 -1.79
N HIS A 31 5.09 13.67 -1.11
CA HIS A 31 5.47 12.60 -0.19
C HIS A 31 4.44 12.34 0.91
N LYS A 32 3.70 13.37 1.35
CA LYS A 32 2.67 13.25 2.39
C LYS A 32 1.43 12.50 1.88
N VAL A 33 1.00 12.83 0.66
CA VAL A 33 -0.14 12.14 0.02
C VAL A 33 0.23 10.69 -0.27
N ILE A 34 1.43 10.44 -0.77
CA ILE A 34 1.96 9.09 -1.03
C ILE A 34 2.02 8.26 0.25
N ALA A 35 2.47 8.86 1.36
CA ALA A 35 2.49 8.20 2.67
C ALA A 35 1.10 7.76 3.13
N ILE A 36 0.08 8.61 2.93
CA ILE A 36 -1.32 8.30 3.27
C ILE A 36 -1.87 7.20 2.35
N GLN A 37 -1.53 7.21 1.05
CA GLN A 37 -1.92 6.17 0.11
C GLN A 37 -1.35 4.80 0.53
N TYR A 38 -0.05 4.72 0.87
CA TYR A 38 0.56 3.50 1.40
C TYR A 38 -0.13 3.02 2.67
N GLY A 39 -0.34 3.92 3.63
CA GLY A 39 -1.01 3.60 4.88
C GLY A 39 -2.44 3.09 4.68
N GLY A 40 -3.20 3.74 3.81
CA GLY A 40 -4.58 3.36 3.49
C GLY A 40 -4.67 1.98 2.83
N ILE A 41 -3.83 1.71 1.82
CA ILE A 41 -3.77 0.39 1.16
C ILE A 41 -3.30 -0.68 2.15
N ALA A 42 -2.26 -0.41 2.95
CA ALA A 42 -1.75 -1.35 3.93
C ALA A 42 -2.80 -1.74 4.97
N ILE A 43 -3.56 -0.78 5.50
CA ILE A 43 -4.65 -1.05 6.45
C ILE A 43 -5.75 -1.89 5.80
N LEU A 44 -6.15 -1.57 4.57
CA LEU A 44 -7.16 -2.32 3.84
C LEU A 44 -6.73 -3.79 3.66
N VAL A 45 -5.49 -4.03 3.25
CA VAL A 45 -4.93 -5.38 3.11
C VAL A 45 -4.79 -6.05 4.49
N GLY A 46 -4.49 -5.30 5.54
CA GLY A 46 -4.46 -5.76 6.93
C GLY A 46 -5.83 -6.28 7.40
N VAL A 47 -6.93 -5.67 6.98
CA VAL A 47 -8.29 -6.17 7.26
C VAL A 47 -8.51 -7.53 6.60
N VAL A 48 -8.03 -7.75 5.37
CA VAL A 48 -8.08 -9.07 4.72
C VAL A 48 -7.32 -10.10 5.54
N ALA A 49 -6.11 -9.77 6.00
CA ALA A 49 -5.31 -10.65 6.86
C ALA A 49 -6.02 -10.96 8.19
N LEU A 50 -6.71 -9.98 8.78
CA LEU A 50 -7.50 -10.16 9.99
C LEU A 50 -8.63 -11.18 9.76
N VAL A 51 -9.36 -11.07 8.66
CA VAL A 51 -10.42 -12.02 8.29
C VAL A 51 -9.85 -13.43 8.15
N LEU A 52 -8.72 -13.62 7.46
CA LEU A 52 -8.06 -14.91 7.35
C LEU A 52 -7.68 -15.49 8.72
N SER A 53 -7.17 -14.65 9.63
CA SER A 53 -6.83 -15.04 11.00
C SER A 53 -8.07 -15.53 11.77
N ILE A 54 -9.19 -14.83 11.67
CA ILE A 54 -10.45 -15.23 12.31
C ILE A 54 -10.93 -16.57 11.77
N LEU A 55 -10.91 -16.75 10.45
CA LEU A 55 -11.32 -18.02 9.82
C LEU A 55 -10.46 -19.20 10.28
N MET A 56 -9.14 -19.02 10.35
CA MET A 56 -8.23 -20.05 10.87
C MET A 56 -8.54 -20.41 12.33
N ARG A 57 -8.80 -19.41 13.18
CA ARG A 57 -9.13 -19.63 14.59
C ARG A 57 -10.48 -20.34 14.77
N LEU A 58 -11.47 -19.96 13.98
CA LEU A 58 -12.79 -20.63 13.99
C LEU A 58 -12.66 -22.09 13.57
N GLN A 59 -11.85 -22.41 12.55
CA GLN A 59 -11.62 -23.78 12.13
C GLN A 59 -10.95 -24.64 13.19
N LEU A 60 -9.99 -24.07 13.95
CA LEU A 60 -9.32 -24.77 15.05
C LEU A 60 -10.20 -24.92 16.28
N GLY A 61 -11.00 -23.90 16.60
CA GLY A 61 -11.88 -23.90 17.79
C GLY A 61 -13.12 -24.78 17.63
N PHE A 62 -13.63 -24.86 16.40
CA PHE A 62 -14.84 -25.61 16.07
C PHE A 62 -14.62 -26.47 14.81
N PRO A 63 -13.90 -27.60 14.92
CA PRO A 63 -13.64 -28.48 13.79
C PRO A 63 -14.94 -28.89 13.12
N ASN A 64 -14.99 -28.83 11.79
CA ASN A 64 -16.16 -29.15 10.94
C ASN A 64 -17.35 -28.17 10.99
N SER A 65 -17.25 -27.05 11.70
CA SER A 65 -18.30 -26.00 11.67
C SER A 65 -18.33 -25.22 10.35
N LEU A 66 -17.18 -25.06 9.72
CA LEU A 66 -17.02 -24.41 8.42
C LEU A 66 -16.66 -25.46 7.36
N ALA A 67 -17.67 -26.00 6.70
CA ALA A 67 -17.49 -26.97 5.61
C ALA A 67 -16.68 -26.44 4.41
N LEU A 68 -16.34 -25.14 4.42
CA LEU A 68 -15.61 -24.42 3.37
C LEU A 68 -14.08 -24.53 3.49
N ILE A 69 -13.56 -24.92 4.65
CA ILE A 69 -12.11 -24.91 4.91
C ILE A 69 -11.61 -26.36 4.92
N ASN A 70 -11.13 -26.81 3.78
CA ASN A 70 -10.37 -28.05 3.65
C ASN A 70 -8.94 -27.88 4.22
N PRO A 71 -8.22 -28.94 4.60
CA PRO A 71 -6.84 -28.84 5.08
C PRO A 71 -5.92 -28.06 4.14
N GLU A 72 -6.08 -28.23 2.84
CA GLU A 72 -5.32 -27.52 1.82
C GLU A 72 -5.60 -26.01 1.85
N SER A 73 -6.84 -25.59 1.91
CA SER A 73 -7.24 -24.19 2.06
C SER A 73 -6.75 -23.59 3.37
N TYR A 74 -6.68 -24.38 4.44
CA TYR A 74 -6.12 -23.92 5.72
C TYR A 74 -4.65 -23.53 5.60
N TYR A 75 -3.81 -24.32 4.94
CA TYR A 75 -2.40 -24.00 4.70
C TYR A 75 -2.24 -22.77 3.80
N GLN A 76 -3.10 -22.59 2.82
CA GLN A 76 -3.13 -21.38 1.99
C GLN A 76 -3.43 -20.14 2.85
N PHE A 77 -4.39 -20.21 3.77
CA PHE A 77 -4.72 -19.10 4.66
C PHE A 77 -3.56 -18.76 5.61
N VAL A 78 -2.87 -19.77 6.16
CA VAL A 78 -1.68 -19.56 7.01
C VAL A 78 -0.59 -18.83 6.24
N THR A 79 -0.27 -19.30 5.04
CA THR A 79 0.77 -18.70 4.19
C THR A 79 0.42 -17.28 3.80
N MET A 80 -0.81 -17.05 3.32
CA MET A 80 -1.24 -15.73 2.86
C MET A 80 -1.40 -14.74 4.01
N HIS A 81 -1.91 -15.18 5.17
CA HIS A 81 -1.95 -14.35 6.36
C HIS A 81 -0.55 -13.88 6.76
N GLY A 82 0.43 -14.78 6.81
CA GLY A 82 1.82 -14.45 7.15
C GLY A 82 2.44 -13.47 6.15
N MET A 83 2.29 -13.72 4.84
CA MET A 83 2.79 -12.82 3.80
C MET A 83 2.14 -11.43 3.86
N ILE A 84 0.83 -11.38 4.03
CA ILE A 84 0.12 -10.10 4.10
C ILE A 84 0.58 -9.30 5.33
N MET A 85 0.67 -9.93 6.49
CA MET A 85 1.04 -9.23 7.72
C MET A 85 2.47 -8.69 7.69
N VAL A 86 3.43 -9.49 7.22
CA VAL A 86 4.85 -9.10 7.26
C VAL A 86 5.23 -8.23 6.06
N VAL A 87 4.92 -8.67 4.84
CA VAL A 87 5.39 -8.01 3.62
C VAL A 87 4.47 -6.85 3.22
N TYR A 88 3.16 -7.09 3.17
CA TYR A 88 2.23 -6.10 2.64
C TYR A 88 1.77 -5.08 3.69
N LEU A 89 1.51 -5.49 4.93
CA LEU A 89 1.08 -4.56 5.97
C LEU A 89 2.28 -3.88 6.65
N LEU A 90 3.14 -4.66 7.29
CA LEU A 90 4.20 -4.12 8.14
C LEU A 90 5.20 -3.30 7.33
N THR A 91 5.74 -3.87 6.26
CA THR A 91 6.75 -3.21 5.42
C THR A 91 6.17 -1.97 4.73
N ALA A 92 4.98 -2.08 4.15
CA ALA A 92 4.35 -0.94 3.48
C ALA A 92 3.96 0.17 4.47
N LEU A 93 3.47 -0.17 5.66
CA LEU A 93 3.10 0.82 6.66
C LEU A 93 4.34 1.56 7.19
N PHE A 94 5.41 0.84 7.55
CA PHE A 94 6.60 1.47 8.13
C PHE A 94 7.48 2.15 7.09
N LEU A 95 7.81 1.48 5.99
CA LEU A 95 8.69 2.06 4.97
C LEU A 95 7.93 2.97 4.00
N GLY A 96 6.78 2.51 3.49
CA GLY A 96 5.97 3.27 2.55
C GLY A 96 5.19 4.41 3.20
N GLY A 97 4.55 4.17 4.33
CA GLY A 97 3.77 5.15 5.07
C GLY A 97 4.66 6.06 5.92
N PHE A 98 5.13 5.57 7.05
CA PHE A 98 5.90 6.38 8.01
C PHE A 98 7.22 6.88 7.43
N GLY A 99 7.96 6.06 6.67
CA GLY A 99 9.21 6.46 6.05
C GLY A 99 9.02 7.66 5.12
N ASN A 100 8.09 7.59 4.19
CA ASN A 100 7.80 8.69 3.26
C ASN A 100 7.30 9.95 3.97
N TYR A 101 6.60 9.80 5.09
CA TYR A 101 6.10 10.95 5.84
C TYR A 101 7.19 11.60 6.70
N LEU A 102 7.92 10.80 7.48
CA LEU A 102 8.83 11.29 8.51
C LEU A 102 10.22 11.67 7.97
N ILE A 103 10.79 10.91 7.02
CA ILE A 103 12.16 11.14 6.58
C ILE A 103 12.35 12.53 5.98
N PRO A 104 11.52 13.03 5.04
CA PRO A 104 11.66 14.38 4.53
C PRO A 104 11.51 15.44 5.61
N LEU A 105 10.58 15.25 6.55
CA LEU A 105 10.38 16.19 7.67
C LEU A 105 11.59 16.22 8.60
N MET A 106 12.20 15.08 8.92
CA MET A 106 13.37 14.99 9.79
C MET A 106 14.62 15.59 9.12
N CYS A 107 14.74 15.48 7.80
CA CYS A 107 15.82 16.08 7.02
C CYS A 107 15.59 17.57 6.73
N GLY A 108 14.41 18.13 7.04
CA GLY A 108 14.03 19.50 6.69
C GLY A 108 13.87 19.74 5.18
N ALA A 109 13.69 18.68 4.40
CA ALA A 109 13.48 18.76 2.96
C ALA A 109 12.00 19.07 2.66
N ARG A 110 11.77 19.86 1.58
CA ARG A 110 10.39 20.17 1.14
C ARG A 110 9.71 18.97 0.49
N ASP A 111 10.49 18.16 -0.24
CA ASP A 111 10.00 16.96 -0.94
C ASP A 111 11.13 15.92 -1.10
N MET A 112 10.79 14.77 -1.67
CA MET A 112 11.75 13.71 -1.97
C MET A 112 12.62 14.04 -3.19
N VAL A 113 13.82 13.42 -3.27
CA VAL A 113 14.75 13.61 -4.38
C VAL A 113 14.16 13.11 -5.72
N PHE A 114 13.39 12.02 -5.69
CA PHE A 114 12.75 11.41 -6.87
C PHE A 114 11.24 11.23 -6.65
N PRO A 115 10.44 12.31 -6.74
CA PRO A 115 9.01 12.24 -6.44
C PRO A 115 8.24 11.34 -7.40
N PHE A 116 8.62 11.31 -8.69
CA PHE A 116 8.01 10.43 -9.68
C PHE A 116 8.22 8.93 -9.37
N LEU A 117 9.43 8.53 -8.98
CA LEU A 117 9.71 7.15 -8.60
C LEU A 117 8.95 6.73 -7.35
N ASN A 118 8.79 7.66 -6.41
CA ASN A 118 8.02 7.42 -5.20
C ASN A 118 6.53 7.21 -5.51
N MET A 119 5.94 8.02 -6.39
CA MET A 119 4.58 7.82 -6.88
C MET A 119 4.44 6.47 -7.62
N LEU A 120 5.38 6.13 -8.51
CA LEU A 120 5.38 4.86 -9.23
C LEU A 120 5.40 3.67 -8.27
N SER A 121 6.14 3.77 -7.15
CA SER A 121 6.25 2.69 -6.17
C SER A 121 4.90 2.36 -5.52
N VAL A 122 4.03 3.35 -5.25
CA VAL A 122 2.66 3.12 -4.75
C VAL A 122 1.83 2.32 -5.76
N TRP A 123 1.94 2.66 -7.05
CA TRP A 123 1.17 1.97 -8.09
C TRP A 123 1.63 0.53 -8.29
N VAL A 124 2.95 0.28 -8.25
CA VAL A 124 3.50 -1.07 -8.29
C VAL A 124 3.08 -1.87 -7.05
N TYR A 125 3.08 -1.24 -5.88
CA TYR A 125 2.59 -1.86 -4.65
C TYR A 125 1.09 -2.21 -4.75
N LEU A 126 0.24 -1.28 -5.22
CA LEU A 126 -1.18 -1.54 -5.42
C LEU A 126 -1.41 -2.69 -6.41
N LEU A 127 -0.67 -2.71 -7.53
CA LEU A 127 -0.73 -3.80 -8.50
C LEU A 127 -0.37 -5.15 -7.85
N SER A 128 0.66 -5.20 -7.02
CA SER A 128 1.06 -6.42 -6.31
C SER A 128 -0.02 -6.90 -5.34
N VAL A 129 -0.72 -5.99 -4.66
CA VAL A 129 -1.87 -6.31 -3.79
C VAL A 129 -3.02 -6.90 -4.59
N ILE A 130 -3.32 -6.34 -5.77
CA ILE A 130 -4.38 -6.86 -6.65
C ILE A 130 -4.05 -8.29 -7.11
N ILE A 131 -2.80 -8.54 -7.53
CA ILE A 131 -2.33 -9.87 -7.94
C ILE A 131 -2.41 -10.86 -6.77
N LEU A 132 -2.01 -10.44 -5.57
CA LEU A 132 -2.10 -11.25 -4.36
C LEU A 132 -3.54 -11.69 -4.07
N ILE A 133 -4.49 -10.76 -4.11
CA ILE A 133 -5.91 -11.06 -3.89
C ILE A 133 -6.45 -11.95 -5.02
N ALA A 134 -6.08 -11.67 -6.27
CA ALA A 134 -6.48 -12.46 -7.42
C ALA A 134 -6.00 -13.93 -7.32
N SER A 135 -4.89 -14.20 -6.64
CA SER A 135 -4.37 -15.56 -6.48
C SER A 135 -5.31 -16.49 -5.72
N PHE A 136 -6.22 -15.97 -4.90
CA PHE A 136 -7.25 -16.79 -4.23
C PHE A 136 -8.32 -17.34 -5.18
N PHE A 137 -8.52 -16.72 -6.34
CA PHE A 137 -9.56 -17.05 -7.31
C PHE A 137 -9.05 -17.92 -8.47
N VAL A 138 -7.75 -18.18 -8.54
CA VAL A 138 -7.15 -19.03 -9.57
C VAL A 138 -7.41 -20.51 -9.25
N PRO A 139 -7.66 -21.39 -10.24
CA PRO A 139 -7.76 -22.83 -10.01
C PRO A 139 -6.51 -23.38 -9.30
N GLY A 140 -6.71 -24.05 -8.16
CA GLY A 140 -5.64 -24.47 -7.26
C GLY A 140 -5.43 -23.54 -6.07
N GLY A 141 -6.00 -22.32 -6.09
CA GLY A 141 -5.93 -21.35 -4.99
C GLY A 141 -4.57 -20.70 -4.81
N ALA A 142 -4.42 -19.99 -3.70
CA ALA A 142 -3.15 -19.39 -3.32
C ALA A 142 -2.14 -20.44 -2.84
N THR A 143 -0.86 -20.09 -2.79
CA THR A 143 0.17 -21.02 -2.31
C THR A 143 -0.05 -21.42 -0.86
N GLY A 144 0.06 -22.71 -0.56
CA GLY A 144 -0.01 -23.27 0.80
C GLY A 144 1.34 -23.77 1.33
N ALA A 145 2.41 -23.56 0.58
CA ALA A 145 3.72 -24.13 0.85
C ALA A 145 4.57 -23.35 1.89
N GLY A 146 4.07 -22.20 2.32
CA GLY A 146 4.82 -21.26 3.14
C GLY A 146 5.58 -20.23 2.29
N TRP A 147 6.17 -19.24 2.94
CA TRP A 147 6.92 -18.17 2.25
C TRP A 147 8.42 -18.42 2.17
N THR A 148 8.87 -19.49 2.79
CA THR A 148 10.30 -19.87 2.90
C THR A 148 10.69 -21.01 1.97
N LEU A 149 9.85 -21.39 1.05
CA LEU A 149 10.13 -22.44 0.06
C LEU A 149 11.01 -21.92 -1.06
#